data_48d254f23644335293d80f8453fbcddc
#
_entry.id   48d254f23644335293d80f8453fbcddc
#
_cell.length_a   1.000
_cell.length_b   1.000
_cell.length_c   1.000
_cell.angle_alpha   90.00
_cell.angle_beta   90.00
_cell.angle_gamma   90.00
#
_symmetry.space_group_name_H-M   'P 1'
#
loop_
_entity.id
_entity.type
_entity.pdbx_description
1 polymer ?
#
loop_
_entity_poly.entity_id
_entity_poly.type
_entity_poly.pdbx_seq_one_letter_code
_entity_poly.pdbx_strand_id
1 'polypeptide(L)'
;MTTTEKAKTLRKNATPWENKLWYEFFKSYPVKFRRQQPIGQYIVDFYCSKAKIIVEADGGGHFYDDKIEYDKERDLFLQSKGYKVLHFTNLEIDKNFYGVCTVIDRAVKESI
;
A
#
# COMPACT_ATOMS: atom_id res chain seq x y z
N MET A 1 -10.02 2.00 -20.13
CA MET A 1 -10.31 1.49 -18.76
C MET A 1 -10.20 2.63 -17.75
N THR A 2 -11.21 2.81 -16.93
CA THR A 2 -11.20 3.84 -15.88
C THR A 2 -10.31 3.42 -14.71
N THR A 3 -9.94 4.37 -13.85
CA THR A 3 -9.16 4.06 -12.66
C THR A 3 -9.91 3.08 -11.74
N THR A 4 -11.23 3.23 -11.64
CA THR A 4 -12.07 2.32 -10.87
C THR A 4 -12.06 0.91 -11.43
N GLU A 5 -12.13 0.78 -12.76
CA GLU A 5 -12.06 -0.53 -13.43
C GLU A 5 -10.70 -1.17 -13.25
N LYS A 6 -9.61 -0.40 -13.35
CA LYS A 6 -8.25 -0.88 -13.09
C LYS A 6 -8.12 -1.40 -11.66
N ALA A 7 -8.67 -0.66 -10.68
CA ALA A 7 -8.63 -1.07 -9.28
C ALA A 7 -9.35 -2.42 -9.07
N LYS A 8 -10.50 -2.62 -9.71
CA LYS A 8 -11.23 -3.89 -9.64
C LYS A 8 -10.42 -5.04 -10.23
N THR A 9 -9.77 -4.80 -11.37
CA THR A 9 -8.92 -5.80 -12.03
C THR A 9 -7.74 -6.17 -11.14
N LEU A 10 -7.08 -5.19 -10.52
CA LEU A 10 -5.96 -5.42 -9.63
C LEU A 10 -6.37 -6.21 -8.38
N ARG A 11 -7.57 -5.96 -7.83
CA ARG A 11 -8.07 -6.75 -6.71
C ARG A 11 -8.24 -8.23 -7.07
N LYS A 12 -8.71 -8.51 -8.28
CA LYS A 12 -8.86 -9.88 -8.77
C LYS A 12 -7.50 -10.56 -9.00
N ASN A 13 -6.50 -9.78 -9.38
CA ASN A 13 -5.17 -10.28 -9.75
C ASN A 13 -4.11 -9.89 -8.71
N ALA A 14 -4.51 -9.80 -7.44
CA ALA A 14 -3.59 -9.44 -6.37
C ALA A 14 -2.47 -10.47 -6.24
N THR A 15 -1.26 -9.98 -5.93
CA THR A 15 -0.10 -10.85 -5.72
C THR A 15 -0.27 -11.66 -4.42
N PRO A 16 0.49 -12.77 -4.24
CA PRO A 16 0.46 -13.52 -2.97
C PRO A 16 0.78 -12.65 -1.76
N TRP A 17 1.69 -11.69 -1.89
CA TRP A 17 2.08 -10.80 -0.79
C TRP A 17 0.97 -9.82 -0.44
N GLU A 18 0.30 -9.26 -1.43
CA GLU A 18 -0.88 -8.41 -1.22
C GLU A 18 -2.00 -9.21 -0.55
N ASN A 19 -2.26 -10.43 -1.02
CA ASN A 19 -3.26 -11.31 -0.42
C ASN A 19 -2.90 -11.67 1.03
N LYS A 20 -1.63 -11.92 1.32
CA LYS A 20 -1.18 -12.23 2.67
C LYS A 20 -1.46 -11.06 3.62
N LEU A 21 -1.08 -9.84 3.22
CA LEU A 21 -1.34 -8.64 4.03
C LEU A 21 -2.84 -8.43 4.24
N TRP A 22 -3.63 -8.63 3.20
CA TRP A 22 -5.07 -8.41 3.30
C TRP A 22 -5.74 -9.43 4.21
N TYR A 23 -5.57 -10.73 3.93
CA TYR A 23 -6.30 -11.76 4.65
C TYR A 23 -5.75 -12.04 6.04
N GLU A 24 -4.47 -11.85 6.27
CA GLU A 24 -3.85 -12.14 7.56
C GLU A 24 -3.71 -10.92 8.46
N PHE A 25 -3.94 -9.73 7.94
CA PHE A 25 -3.81 -8.51 8.74
C PHE A 25 -4.94 -7.50 8.52
N PHE A 26 -5.02 -6.90 7.34
CA PHE A 26 -5.90 -5.76 7.11
C PHE A 26 -7.39 -6.07 7.24
N LYS A 27 -7.82 -7.23 6.76
CA LYS A 27 -9.24 -7.59 6.71
C LYS A 27 -9.91 -7.55 8.08
N SER A 28 -9.19 -7.95 9.13
CA SER A 28 -9.70 -7.98 10.49
C SER A 28 -9.08 -6.92 11.39
N TYR A 29 -8.29 -6.00 10.83
CA TYR A 29 -7.69 -4.93 11.60
C TYR A 29 -8.76 -3.95 12.10
N PRO A 30 -8.68 -3.48 13.39
CA PRO A 30 -9.74 -2.64 13.97
C PRO A 30 -9.98 -1.32 13.24
N VAL A 31 -8.94 -0.72 12.64
CA VAL A 31 -9.08 0.50 11.86
C VAL A 31 -9.18 0.10 10.39
N LYS A 32 -10.20 0.58 9.70
CA LYS A 32 -10.53 0.10 8.37
C LYS A 32 -9.47 0.45 7.34
N PHE A 33 -8.98 -0.55 6.62
CA PHE A 33 -8.19 -0.41 5.41
C PHE A 33 -8.99 -0.87 4.20
N ARG A 34 -8.73 -0.24 3.07
CA ARG A 34 -9.27 -0.65 1.78
C ARG A 34 -8.10 -1.05 0.89
N ARG A 35 -8.34 -1.97 -0.02
CA ARG A 35 -7.30 -2.42 -0.95
C ARG A 35 -7.56 -1.90 -2.35
N GLN A 36 -6.48 -1.67 -3.11
CA GLN A 36 -6.51 -1.22 -4.50
C GLN A 36 -7.46 -0.03 -4.68
N GLN A 37 -7.12 1.08 -4.02
CA GLN A 37 -7.94 2.29 -4.04
C GLN A 37 -7.36 3.33 -4.98
N PRO A 38 -8.19 3.93 -5.84
CA PRO A 38 -7.77 5.09 -6.63
C PRO A 38 -7.60 6.31 -5.74
N ILE A 39 -6.46 7.00 -5.90
CA ILE A 39 -6.20 8.31 -5.29
C ILE A 39 -5.64 9.19 -6.41
N GLY A 40 -6.44 10.13 -6.89
CA GLY A 40 -6.10 10.87 -8.10
C GLY A 40 -5.97 9.92 -9.29
N GLN A 41 -4.86 10.00 -9.99
CA GLN A 41 -4.58 9.11 -11.13
C GLN A 41 -3.88 7.83 -10.74
N TYR A 42 -3.57 7.66 -9.45
CA TYR A 42 -2.81 6.51 -8.96
C TYR A 42 -3.73 5.51 -8.27
N ILE A 43 -3.31 4.25 -8.26
CA ILE A 43 -3.98 3.20 -7.49
C ILE A 43 -3.00 2.74 -6.42
N VAL A 44 -3.42 2.78 -5.15
CA VAL A 44 -2.59 2.38 -4.02
C VAL A 44 -3.00 1.00 -3.52
N ASP A 45 -2.03 0.22 -3.02
CA ASP A 45 -2.30 -1.16 -2.61
C ASP A 45 -3.25 -1.22 -1.42
N PHE A 46 -2.94 -0.50 -0.35
CA PHE A 46 -3.77 -0.46 0.87
C PHE A 46 -3.87 0.96 1.37
N TYR A 47 -5.05 1.33 1.86
CA TYR A 47 -5.36 2.71 2.20
C TYR A 47 -6.22 2.78 3.45
N CYS A 48 -5.80 3.61 4.40
CA CYS A 48 -6.56 3.94 5.59
C CYS A 48 -6.87 5.43 5.61
N SER A 49 -8.14 5.79 5.41
CA SER A 49 -8.52 7.20 5.36
C SER A 49 -8.44 7.87 6.73
N LYS A 50 -8.76 7.13 7.78
CA LYS A 50 -8.75 7.68 9.14
C LYS A 50 -7.35 8.06 9.61
N ALA A 51 -6.37 7.20 9.34
CA ALA A 51 -4.98 7.44 9.74
C ALA A 51 -4.18 8.19 8.67
N LYS A 52 -4.74 8.36 7.47
CA LYS A 52 -4.03 8.96 6.33
C LYS A 52 -2.77 8.19 5.97
N ILE A 53 -2.87 6.87 5.96
CA ILE A 53 -1.74 5.97 5.69
C ILE A 53 -2.01 5.16 4.45
N ILE A 54 -0.97 5.01 3.63
CA ILE A 54 -0.94 4.14 2.46
C ILE A 54 0.16 3.11 2.70
N VAL A 55 -0.13 1.84 2.42
CA VAL A 55 0.85 0.75 2.49
C VAL A 55 1.00 0.14 1.11
N GLU A 56 2.24 0.00 0.66
CA GLU A 56 2.58 -0.56 -0.64
C GLU A 56 3.44 -1.81 -0.46
N ALA A 57 3.06 -2.89 -1.15
CA ALA A 57 3.86 -4.10 -1.23
C ALA A 57 4.70 -4.03 -2.51
N ASP A 58 6.00 -3.82 -2.37
CA ASP A 58 6.88 -3.62 -3.51
C ASP A 58 7.58 -4.92 -3.93
N GLY A 59 7.24 -5.40 -5.12
CA GLY A 59 7.99 -6.48 -5.75
C GLY A 59 9.22 -5.90 -6.46
N GLY A 60 10.39 -6.37 -6.22
CA GLY A 60 11.63 -5.86 -6.79
C GLY A 60 11.53 -5.52 -8.29
N GLY A 61 11.66 -4.32 -8.65
CA GLY A 61 11.56 -3.78 -10.01
C GLY A 61 11.98 -2.34 -10.04
N HIS A 62 12.62 -1.88 -8.98
CA HIS A 62 12.99 -0.48 -8.78
C HIS A 62 14.39 -0.17 -9.30
N PHE A 63 14.91 -0.95 -10.25
CA PHE A 63 16.28 -0.81 -10.73
C PHE A 63 16.39 0.07 -11.99
N TYR A 64 15.24 0.48 -12.54
CA TYR A 64 15.21 1.31 -13.75
C TYR A 64 14.95 2.77 -13.37
N ASP A 65 15.76 3.68 -13.89
CA ASP A 65 15.68 5.10 -13.58
C ASP A 65 14.27 5.68 -13.79
N ASP A 66 13.60 5.31 -14.89
CA ASP A 66 12.26 5.78 -15.20
C ASP A 66 11.26 5.37 -14.14
N LYS A 67 11.37 4.16 -13.64
CA LYS A 67 10.46 3.66 -12.60
C LYS A 67 10.73 4.32 -11.26
N ILE A 68 12.00 4.53 -10.92
CA ILE A 68 12.39 5.22 -9.69
C ILE A 68 11.82 6.64 -9.69
N GLU A 69 11.95 7.34 -10.82
CA GLU A 69 11.45 8.69 -10.96
C GLU A 69 9.93 8.74 -10.87
N TYR A 70 9.24 7.82 -11.54
CA TYR A 70 7.79 7.71 -11.48
C TYR A 70 7.31 7.44 -10.05
N ASP A 71 7.93 6.51 -9.34
CA ASP A 71 7.58 6.16 -7.97
C ASP A 71 7.78 7.35 -7.03
N LYS A 72 8.86 8.11 -7.26
CA LYS A 72 9.15 9.31 -6.48
C LYS A 72 8.09 10.39 -6.68
N GLU A 73 7.70 10.65 -7.92
CA GLU A 73 6.65 11.62 -8.24
C GLU A 73 5.32 11.19 -7.61
N ARG A 74 5.01 9.90 -7.67
CA ARG A 74 3.81 9.33 -7.10
C ARG A 74 3.78 9.54 -5.58
N ASP A 75 4.89 9.22 -4.90
CA ASP A 75 4.98 9.40 -3.45
C ASP A 75 4.88 10.87 -3.06
N LEU A 76 5.52 11.76 -3.80
CA LEU A 76 5.42 13.21 -3.54
C LEU A 76 4.00 13.71 -3.70
N PHE A 77 3.28 13.23 -4.72
CA PHE A 77 1.87 13.57 -4.91
C PHE A 77 1.04 13.11 -3.71
N LEU A 78 1.21 11.86 -3.29
CA LEU A 78 0.46 11.31 -2.17
C LEU A 78 0.78 12.04 -0.86
N GLN A 79 2.05 12.36 -0.63
CA GLN A 79 2.47 13.11 0.54
C GLN A 79 1.89 14.54 0.52
N SER A 80 1.79 15.17 -0.65
CA SER A 80 1.19 16.49 -0.78
C SER A 80 -0.29 16.51 -0.41
N LYS A 81 -0.96 15.36 -0.49
CA LYS A 81 -2.35 15.18 -0.08
C LYS A 81 -2.49 14.81 1.40
N GLY A 82 -1.39 14.77 2.13
CA GLY A 82 -1.38 14.49 3.57
C GLY A 82 -1.25 13.02 3.92
N TYR A 83 -0.93 12.16 2.96
CA TYR A 83 -0.76 10.74 3.24
C TYR A 83 0.67 10.41 3.62
N LYS A 84 0.82 9.49 4.56
CA LYS A 84 2.09 8.85 4.87
C LYS A 84 2.15 7.54 4.09
N VAL A 85 3.20 7.35 3.29
CA VAL A 85 3.35 6.15 2.46
C VAL A 85 4.39 5.23 3.08
N LEU A 86 4.00 3.98 3.34
CA LEU A 86 4.88 2.96 3.87
C LEU A 86 5.12 1.91 2.78
N HIS A 87 6.39 1.62 2.51
CA HIS A 87 6.79 0.63 1.51
C HIS A 87 7.40 -0.58 2.19
N PHE A 88 6.95 -1.77 1.82
CA PHE A 88 7.54 -3.04 2.29
C PHE A 88 7.84 -3.91 1.08
N THR A 89 9.02 -4.52 1.08
CA THR A 89 9.39 -5.44 0.00
C THR A 89 8.69 -6.78 0.19
N ASN A 90 8.56 -7.54 -0.91
CA ASN A 90 8.03 -8.88 -0.83
C ASN A 90 8.85 -9.75 0.12
N LEU A 91 10.18 -9.55 0.13
CA LEU A 91 11.07 -10.28 1.03
C LEU A 91 10.78 -9.98 2.49
N GLU A 92 10.54 -8.72 2.84
CA GLU A 92 10.17 -8.35 4.21
C GLU A 92 8.85 -8.98 4.63
N ILE A 93 7.87 -8.99 3.74
CA ILE A 93 6.56 -9.61 4.00
C ILE A 93 6.71 -11.11 4.24
N ASP A 94 7.58 -11.78 3.45
CA ASP A 94 7.84 -13.21 3.62
C ASP A 94 8.63 -13.53 4.89
N LYS A 95 9.67 -12.77 5.16
CA LYS A 95 10.64 -13.11 6.21
C LYS A 95 10.36 -12.48 7.56
N ASN A 96 9.63 -11.37 7.58
CA ASN A 96 9.37 -10.62 8.81
C ASN A 96 7.96 -10.04 8.82
N PHE A 97 6.97 -10.88 8.58
CA PHE A 97 5.58 -10.45 8.52
C PHE A 97 5.12 -9.76 9.81
N TYR A 98 5.50 -10.35 10.95
CA TYR A 98 5.17 -9.77 12.25
C TYR A 98 5.73 -8.34 12.38
N GLY A 99 6.99 -8.14 11.98
CA GLY A 99 7.61 -6.82 12.02
C GLY A 99 6.92 -5.83 11.11
N VAL A 100 6.53 -6.25 9.90
CA VAL A 100 5.77 -5.41 8.96
C VAL A 100 4.45 -4.97 9.60
N CYS A 101 3.69 -5.91 10.15
CA CYS A 101 2.41 -5.60 10.79
C CYS A 101 2.59 -4.68 12.00
N THR A 102 3.66 -4.87 12.79
CA THR A 102 3.96 -4.02 13.94
C THR A 102 4.24 -2.58 13.51
N VAL A 103 4.99 -2.38 12.44
CA VAL A 103 5.29 -1.03 11.92
C VAL A 103 4.00 -0.35 11.46
N ILE A 104 3.14 -1.09 10.75
CA ILE A 104 1.85 -0.55 10.27
C ILE A 104 0.97 -0.15 11.46
N ASP A 105 0.82 -1.05 12.43
CA ASP A 105 -0.01 -0.80 13.62
C ASP A 105 0.48 0.42 14.40
N ARG A 106 1.79 0.54 14.59
CA ARG A 106 2.38 1.69 15.26
C ARG A 106 2.11 2.99 14.50
N ALA A 107 2.28 2.98 13.20
CA ALA A 107 2.01 4.15 12.37
C ALA A 107 0.55 4.60 12.46
N VAL A 108 -0.39 3.64 12.46
CA VAL A 108 -1.81 3.94 12.61
C VAL A 108 -2.09 4.57 13.97
N LYS A 109 -1.56 3.98 15.04
CA LYS A 109 -1.77 4.49 16.41
C LYS A 109 -1.19 5.87 16.63
N GLU A 110 -0.07 6.18 16.00
CA GLU A 110 0.55 7.51 16.07
C GLU A 110 -0.21 8.56 15.27
N SER A 111 -1.05 8.15 14.33
CA SER A 111 -1.75 9.04 13.41
C SER A 111 -3.20 9.32 13.78
N ILE A 112 -3.74 8.63 14.76
CA ILE A 112 -5.15 8.81 15.17
C ILE A 112 -5.27 9.15 16.66
#